data_be4cde8c3d862a6490bcf2b9b60b159f
#
_entry.id   be4cde8c3d862a6490bcf2b9b60b159f
#
_cell.length_a   1.000
_cell.length_b   1.000
_cell.length_c   1.000
_cell.angle_alpha   90.00
_cell.angle_beta   90.00
_cell.angle_gamma   90.00
#
_symmetry.space_group_name_H-M   'P 1'
#
loop_
_entity.id
_entity.type
_entity.pdbx_description
1 polymer ?
#
loop_
_entity_poly.entity_id
_entity_poly.type
_entity_poly.pdbx_seq_one_letter_code
_entity_poly.pdbx_strand_id
1 'polypeptide(L)'
;TNFNNSGSGYATGLDLFWRDSKSIKNVDYWVSYSFLDTERDYRNFPVASQPNFANKHNLSVVGKFWVDKWKSQLGLSYAFASGRTYTNPNTQGFLNQKTKSYNSLSVNWAYLISQQKILYFSVNNVLGVKNINGYNYANTPDVNGVFNRQALRPAADQFFFIGFFWTISDDKQSNQLDNL
;
A
#
# COMPACT_ATOMS: atom_id res chain seq x y z
N THR A 1 -8.20 0.43 38.93
CA THR A 1 -7.97 -0.30 37.66
C THR A 1 -7.08 -1.49 37.94
N ASN A 2 -7.65 -2.70 37.90
CA ASN A 2 -6.85 -3.92 38.07
C ASN A 2 -6.15 -4.18 36.73
N PHE A 3 -4.83 -4.03 36.71
CA PHE A 3 -4.01 -4.48 35.61
C PHE A 3 -3.73 -5.98 35.78
N ASN A 4 -4.00 -6.76 34.74
CA ASN A 4 -3.63 -8.17 34.72
C ASN A 4 -2.91 -8.47 33.36
N ASN A 5 -2.24 -9.61 33.31
CA ASN A 5 -1.52 -10.08 32.14
C ASN A 5 -2.21 -11.34 31.57
N SER A 6 -3.53 -11.30 31.42
CA SER A 6 -4.34 -12.43 30.94
C SER A 6 -4.54 -12.50 29.44
N GLY A 7 -4.15 -11.44 28.70
CA GLY A 7 -4.26 -11.42 27.25
C GLY A 7 -3.34 -12.43 26.57
N SER A 8 -3.79 -13.01 25.49
CA SER A 8 -3.07 -13.99 24.68
C SER A 8 -3.18 -13.67 23.19
N GLY A 9 -2.35 -14.30 22.38
CA GLY A 9 -2.44 -14.18 20.93
C GLY A 9 -1.35 -14.96 20.25
N TYR A 10 -1.52 -15.16 18.97
CA TYR A 10 -0.50 -15.76 18.11
C TYR A 10 -0.32 -14.94 16.83
N ALA A 11 0.82 -15.11 16.19
CA ALA A 11 1.11 -14.63 14.86
C ALA A 11 2.00 -15.65 14.16
N THR A 12 1.53 -16.17 13.04
CA THR A 12 2.27 -17.11 12.18
C THR A 12 2.24 -16.56 10.77
N GLY A 13 3.37 -16.59 10.10
CA GLY A 13 3.45 -15.99 8.77
C GLY A 13 4.57 -16.54 7.91
N LEU A 14 4.54 -16.11 6.65
CA LEU A 14 5.55 -16.42 5.64
C LEU A 14 5.80 -15.18 4.81
N ASP A 15 7.07 -14.79 4.68
CA ASP A 15 7.51 -13.73 3.80
C ASP A 15 8.37 -14.30 2.67
N LEU A 16 8.02 -13.94 1.43
CA LEU A 16 8.75 -14.29 0.22
C LEU A 16 9.21 -13.01 -0.47
N PHE A 17 10.48 -12.99 -0.85
CA PHE A 17 11.05 -11.90 -1.63
C PHE A 17 11.87 -12.47 -2.77
N TRP A 18 11.61 -11.97 -3.96
CA TRP A 18 12.34 -12.29 -5.17
C TRP A 18 12.74 -11.02 -5.90
N ARG A 19 13.99 -10.91 -6.31
CA ARG A 19 14.47 -9.82 -7.17
C ARG A 19 15.37 -10.38 -8.27
N ASP A 20 15.20 -9.85 -9.45
CA ASP A 20 16.05 -10.13 -10.61
C ASP A 20 16.34 -8.83 -11.36
N SER A 21 17.63 -8.58 -11.56
CA SER A 21 18.14 -7.43 -12.31
C SER A 21 19.11 -7.86 -13.43
N LYS A 22 19.20 -9.19 -13.71
CA LYS A 22 20.20 -9.75 -14.62
C LYS A 22 19.62 -10.54 -15.77
N SER A 23 18.50 -11.26 -15.57
CA SER A 23 17.95 -12.17 -16.59
C SER A 23 17.38 -11.43 -17.80
N ILE A 24 16.86 -10.20 -17.60
CA ILE A 24 16.31 -9.40 -18.68
C ILE A 24 17.11 -8.09 -18.77
N LYS A 25 17.66 -7.83 -19.96
CA LYS A 25 18.46 -6.63 -20.20
C LYS A 25 17.65 -5.35 -19.89
N ASN A 26 18.25 -4.42 -19.15
CA ASN A 26 17.67 -3.12 -18.79
C ASN A 26 16.39 -3.22 -17.93
N VAL A 27 16.14 -4.36 -17.28
CA VAL A 27 15.00 -4.56 -16.39
C VAL A 27 15.49 -4.92 -14.99
N ASP A 28 14.98 -4.25 -13.98
CA ASP A 28 15.13 -4.61 -12.57
C ASP A 28 13.72 -4.76 -11.99
N TYR A 29 13.40 -5.93 -11.48
CA TYR A 29 12.08 -6.17 -10.91
C TYR A 29 12.16 -7.00 -9.64
N TRP A 30 11.17 -6.79 -8.77
CA TRP A 30 11.02 -7.60 -7.57
C TRP A 30 9.57 -7.84 -7.21
N VAL A 31 9.37 -8.95 -6.54
CA VAL A 31 8.09 -9.36 -5.98
C VAL A 31 8.29 -9.62 -4.49
N SER A 32 7.45 -9.05 -3.67
CA SER A 32 7.37 -9.31 -2.24
C SER A 32 5.97 -9.79 -1.89
N TYR A 33 5.88 -10.92 -1.22
CA TYR A 33 4.61 -11.46 -0.75
C TYR A 33 4.74 -11.79 0.73
N SER A 34 3.74 -11.38 1.52
CA SER A 34 3.64 -11.65 2.94
C SER A 34 2.29 -12.28 3.26
N PHE A 35 2.32 -13.40 3.95
CA PHE A 35 1.16 -14.04 4.57
C PHE A 35 1.27 -13.92 6.08
N LEU A 36 0.21 -13.47 6.73
CA LEU A 36 0.12 -13.36 8.18
C LEU A 36 -1.22 -13.91 8.67
N ASP A 37 -1.15 -14.93 9.50
CA ASP A 37 -2.29 -15.43 10.29
C ASP A 37 -2.07 -15.05 11.76
N THR A 38 -2.99 -14.28 12.33
CA THR A 38 -2.88 -13.75 13.68
C THR A 38 -4.23 -13.53 14.31
N GLU A 39 -4.35 -13.94 15.57
CA GLU A 39 -5.48 -13.60 16.43
C GLU A 39 -4.96 -13.13 17.77
N ARG A 40 -5.74 -12.28 18.41
CA ARG A 40 -5.42 -11.72 19.73
C ARG A 40 -6.66 -11.68 20.59
N ASP A 41 -6.44 -11.99 21.85
CA ASP A 41 -7.39 -11.82 22.93
C ASP A 41 -6.73 -10.89 23.96
N TYR A 42 -7.00 -9.62 23.88
CA TYR A 42 -6.43 -8.64 24.80
C TYR A 42 -7.37 -7.46 25.06
N ARG A 43 -7.25 -6.88 26.23
CA ARG A 43 -7.91 -5.65 26.64
C ARG A 43 -9.43 -5.73 26.49
N ASN A 44 -10.00 -5.05 25.50
CA ASN A 44 -11.45 -4.94 25.29
C ASN A 44 -11.98 -5.90 24.21
N PHE A 45 -11.20 -6.89 23.84
CA PHE A 45 -11.67 -7.89 22.89
C PHE A 45 -12.57 -8.90 23.63
N PRO A 46 -13.84 -9.02 23.23
CA PRO A 46 -14.75 -9.98 23.85
C PRO A 46 -14.44 -11.44 23.47
N VAL A 47 -13.74 -11.63 22.33
CA VAL A 47 -13.31 -12.93 21.80
C VAL A 47 -12.00 -12.75 21.04
N ALA A 48 -11.18 -13.81 21.00
CA ALA A 48 -9.98 -13.83 20.16
C ALA A 48 -10.35 -13.53 18.71
N SER A 49 -9.65 -12.58 18.10
CA SER A 49 -9.98 -12.10 16.75
C SER A 49 -8.76 -11.57 16.03
N GLN A 50 -8.82 -11.60 14.68
CA GLN A 50 -7.83 -10.93 13.84
C GLN A 50 -7.91 -9.40 14.07
N PRO A 51 -6.81 -8.73 14.46
CA PRO A 51 -6.81 -7.30 14.68
C PRO A 51 -7.13 -6.50 13.40
N ASN A 52 -7.76 -5.35 13.56
CA ASN A 52 -8.14 -4.47 12.44
C ASN A 52 -6.97 -3.83 11.69
N PHE A 53 -5.76 -3.86 12.24
CA PHE A 53 -4.54 -3.39 11.57
C PHE A 53 -3.83 -4.47 10.75
N ALA A 54 -4.21 -5.76 10.91
CA ALA A 54 -3.56 -6.88 10.24
C ALA A 54 -4.21 -7.19 8.88
N ASN A 55 -3.38 -7.30 7.85
CA ASN A 55 -3.78 -7.86 6.56
C ASN A 55 -3.27 -9.30 6.46
N LYS A 56 -4.12 -10.22 6.04
CA LYS A 56 -3.73 -11.64 5.90
C LYS A 56 -2.76 -11.86 4.75
N HIS A 57 -2.96 -11.14 3.64
CA HIS A 57 -2.12 -11.23 2.45
C HIS A 57 -1.69 -9.83 2.02
N ASN A 58 -0.41 -9.66 1.73
CA ASN A 58 0.15 -8.48 1.10
C ASN A 58 1.01 -8.92 -0.07
N LEU A 59 0.88 -8.23 -1.21
CA LEU A 59 1.69 -8.45 -2.40
C LEU A 59 2.18 -7.10 -2.91
N SER A 60 3.46 -7.01 -3.21
CA SER A 60 4.05 -5.88 -3.91
C SER A 60 4.84 -6.40 -5.10
N VAL A 61 4.60 -5.84 -6.27
CA VAL A 61 5.34 -6.11 -7.49
C VAL A 61 5.87 -4.79 -8.01
N VAL A 62 7.17 -4.71 -8.23
CA VAL A 62 7.81 -3.49 -8.77
C VAL A 62 8.68 -3.88 -9.94
N GLY A 63 8.64 -3.10 -11.00
CA GLY A 63 9.48 -3.23 -12.16
C GLY A 63 10.01 -1.88 -12.61
N LYS A 64 11.28 -1.83 -12.97
CA LYS A 64 11.95 -0.71 -13.61
C LYS A 64 12.51 -1.17 -14.94
N PHE A 65 12.32 -0.38 -15.96
CA PHE A 65 12.78 -0.66 -17.31
C PHE A 65 13.48 0.56 -17.89
N TRP A 66 14.75 0.42 -18.27
CA TRP A 66 15.52 1.47 -18.94
C TRP A 66 15.41 1.35 -20.45
N VAL A 67 15.00 2.43 -21.12
CA VAL A 67 14.87 2.54 -22.58
C VAL A 67 15.99 3.43 -23.11
N ASP A 68 17.07 2.84 -23.61
CA ASP A 68 18.26 3.56 -24.10
C ASP A 68 17.89 4.61 -25.19
N LYS A 69 17.06 4.23 -26.17
CA LYS A 69 16.64 5.09 -27.28
C LYS A 69 15.93 6.37 -26.80
N TRP A 70 15.18 6.26 -25.71
CA TRP A 70 14.41 7.38 -25.14
C TRP A 70 15.12 8.06 -23.98
N LYS A 71 16.29 7.58 -23.59
CA LYS A 71 16.99 8.02 -22.36
C LYS A 71 16.02 8.11 -21.19
N SER A 72 15.20 7.10 -21.02
CA SER A 72 14.09 7.11 -20.09
C SER A 72 14.03 5.85 -19.26
N GLN A 73 13.70 6.01 -17.98
CA GLN A 73 13.31 4.93 -17.10
C GLN A 73 11.80 4.91 -16.96
N LEU A 74 11.20 3.76 -17.22
CA LEU A 74 9.80 3.46 -16.93
C LEU A 74 9.75 2.64 -15.65
N GLY A 75 8.87 3.00 -14.73
CA GLY A 75 8.62 2.23 -13.52
C GLY A 75 7.14 1.86 -13.41
N LEU A 76 6.91 0.68 -12.88
CA LEU A 76 5.60 0.15 -12.58
C LEU A 76 5.62 -0.44 -11.18
N SER A 77 4.61 -0.13 -10.37
CA SER A 77 4.43 -0.77 -9.07
C SER A 77 2.99 -1.15 -8.85
N TYR A 78 2.77 -2.38 -8.42
CA TYR A 78 1.48 -2.89 -8.03
C TYR A 78 1.51 -3.28 -6.56
N ALA A 79 0.52 -2.81 -5.80
CA ALA A 79 0.33 -3.15 -4.39
C ALA A 79 -1.07 -3.73 -4.18
N PHE A 80 -1.10 -4.86 -3.51
CA PHE A 80 -2.32 -5.54 -3.07
C PHE A 80 -2.25 -5.81 -1.58
N ALA A 81 -3.36 -5.59 -0.86
CA ALA A 81 -3.53 -6.07 0.50
C ALA A 81 -4.94 -6.61 0.69
N SER A 82 -5.07 -7.75 1.36
CA SER A 82 -6.38 -8.31 1.72
C SER A 82 -7.15 -7.37 2.65
N GLY A 83 -8.48 -7.48 2.64
CA GLY A 83 -9.34 -6.65 3.48
C GLY A 83 -9.02 -6.82 4.97
N ARG A 84 -9.12 -5.71 5.72
CA ARG A 84 -8.95 -5.65 7.17
C ARG A 84 -10.28 -5.89 7.87
N THR A 85 -10.23 -6.51 9.04
CA THR A 85 -11.41 -6.68 9.88
C THR A 85 -11.90 -5.36 10.45
N TYR A 86 -13.20 -5.22 10.59
CA TYR A 86 -13.84 -4.11 11.31
C TYR A 86 -15.16 -4.58 11.93
N THR A 87 -15.64 -3.86 12.94
CA THR A 87 -16.94 -4.12 13.55
C THR A 87 -18.02 -3.31 12.85
N ASN A 88 -19.03 -4.01 12.30
CA ASN A 88 -20.26 -3.41 11.82
C ASN A 88 -21.32 -3.50 12.93
N PRO A 89 -21.73 -2.36 13.54
CA PRO A 89 -22.68 -2.39 14.65
C PRO A 89 -24.10 -2.79 14.24
N ASN A 90 -24.40 -2.82 12.94
CA ASN A 90 -25.69 -3.28 12.41
C ASN A 90 -25.80 -4.81 12.31
N THR A 91 -24.72 -5.54 12.62
CA THR A 91 -24.69 -7.01 12.61
C THR A 91 -24.05 -7.50 13.91
N GLN A 92 -24.44 -8.70 14.34
CA GLN A 92 -23.89 -9.27 15.56
C GLN A 92 -22.42 -9.67 15.41
N GLY A 93 -21.67 -9.57 16.51
CA GLY A 93 -20.29 -10.00 16.62
C GLY A 93 -19.27 -8.85 16.63
N PHE A 94 -18.07 -9.19 17.07
CA PHE A 94 -16.93 -8.29 17.15
C PHE A 94 -15.99 -8.55 15.96
N LEU A 95 -15.48 -7.49 15.31
CA LEU A 95 -14.66 -7.58 14.09
C LEU A 95 -15.29 -8.49 13.02
N ASN A 96 -16.61 -8.36 12.86
CA ASN A 96 -17.52 -9.27 12.17
C ASN A 96 -17.52 -9.16 10.64
N GLN A 97 -16.82 -8.14 10.09
CA GLN A 97 -16.73 -7.93 8.64
C GLN A 97 -15.31 -7.56 8.20
N LYS A 98 -15.07 -7.66 6.90
CA LYS A 98 -13.80 -7.25 6.27
C LYS A 98 -14.03 -6.15 5.23
N THR A 99 -13.12 -5.20 5.15
CA THR A 99 -13.09 -4.22 4.06
C THR A 99 -12.84 -4.91 2.73
N LYS A 100 -13.09 -4.20 1.62
CA LYS A 100 -12.59 -4.64 0.31
C LYS A 100 -11.06 -4.69 0.34
N SER A 101 -10.48 -5.55 -0.49
CA SER A 101 -9.03 -5.57 -0.69
C SER A 101 -8.55 -4.24 -1.27
N TYR A 102 -7.38 -3.81 -0.82
CA TYR A 102 -6.64 -2.69 -1.38
C TYR A 102 -5.95 -3.11 -2.67
N ASN A 103 -6.05 -2.29 -3.71
CA ASN A 103 -5.36 -2.48 -4.97
C ASN A 103 -4.88 -1.13 -5.49
N SER A 104 -3.61 -1.05 -5.88
CA SER A 104 -3.06 0.17 -6.48
C SER A 104 -2.01 -0.20 -7.51
N LEU A 105 -2.24 0.23 -8.75
CA LEU A 105 -1.25 0.18 -9.82
C LEU A 105 -0.72 1.59 -10.04
N SER A 106 0.58 1.79 -9.90
CA SER A 106 1.23 3.08 -10.12
C SER A 106 2.25 2.96 -11.24
N VAL A 107 2.38 4.01 -12.03
CA VAL A 107 3.35 4.10 -13.11
C VAL A 107 4.17 5.38 -12.96
N ASN A 108 5.42 5.33 -13.39
CA ASN A 108 6.26 6.51 -13.47
C ASN A 108 7.14 6.49 -14.71
N TRP A 109 7.56 7.67 -15.12
CA TRP A 109 8.45 7.91 -16.22
C TRP A 109 9.46 8.99 -15.83
N ALA A 110 10.74 8.65 -15.92
CA ALA A 110 11.84 9.56 -15.71
C ALA A 110 12.60 9.74 -17.04
N TYR A 111 12.60 10.95 -17.59
CA TYR A 111 13.31 11.31 -18.81
C TYR A 111 14.60 12.05 -18.47
N LEU A 112 15.74 11.46 -18.87
CA LEU A 112 17.05 12.03 -18.66
C LEU A 112 17.36 13.04 -19.78
N ILE A 113 17.11 14.33 -19.52
CA ILE A 113 17.43 15.42 -20.46
C ILE A 113 18.96 15.54 -20.60
N SER A 114 19.67 15.45 -19.47
CA SER A 114 21.13 15.40 -19.38
C SER A 114 21.52 14.65 -18.10
N GLN A 115 22.80 14.38 -17.90
CA GLN A 115 23.29 13.75 -16.66
C GLN A 115 22.88 14.49 -15.37
N GLN A 116 22.55 15.76 -15.47
CA GLN A 116 22.19 16.61 -14.33
C GLN A 116 20.71 17.01 -14.30
N LYS A 117 19.93 16.69 -15.33
CA LYS A 117 18.54 17.16 -15.47
C LYS A 117 17.61 16.02 -15.79
N ILE A 118 16.61 15.84 -14.95
CA ILE A 118 15.59 14.80 -15.09
C ILE A 118 14.22 15.48 -15.09
N LEU A 119 13.39 15.11 -16.06
CA LEU A 119 11.96 15.34 -16.04
C LEU A 119 11.28 14.07 -15.55
N TYR A 120 10.48 14.19 -14.51
CA TYR A 120 9.81 13.05 -13.88
C TYR A 120 8.30 13.25 -13.91
N PHE A 121 7.61 12.17 -14.25
CA PHE A 121 6.15 12.10 -14.20
C PHE A 121 5.73 10.81 -13.49
N SER A 122 4.72 10.88 -12.63
CA SER A 122 4.12 9.69 -12.05
C SER A 122 2.62 9.81 -11.85
N VAL A 123 1.96 8.65 -11.90
CA VAL A 123 0.55 8.49 -11.58
C VAL A 123 0.41 7.36 -10.58
N ASN A 124 -0.10 7.68 -9.40
CA ASN A 124 -0.45 6.68 -8.41
C ASN A 124 -1.89 6.21 -8.65
N ASN A 125 -2.10 4.89 -8.47
CA ASN A 125 -3.40 4.25 -8.68
C ASN A 125 -4.01 4.59 -10.05
N VAL A 126 -3.25 4.35 -11.11
CA VAL A 126 -3.63 4.69 -12.50
C VAL A 126 -4.98 4.10 -12.93
N LEU A 127 -5.39 2.97 -12.33
CA LEU A 127 -6.68 2.33 -12.57
C LEU A 127 -7.85 3.02 -11.84
N GLY A 128 -7.58 4.01 -10.99
CA GLY A 128 -8.62 4.73 -10.24
C GLY A 128 -9.42 3.85 -9.29
N VAL A 129 -8.82 2.79 -8.74
CA VAL A 129 -9.51 1.89 -7.80
C VAL A 129 -9.91 2.67 -6.55
N LYS A 130 -11.19 2.63 -6.22
CA LYS A 130 -11.74 3.31 -5.03
C LYS A 130 -11.43 2.49 -3.78
N ASN A 131 -10.21 2.64 -3.26
CA ASN A 131 -9.75 1.95 -2.07
C ASN A 131 -10.48 2.48 -0.82
N ILE A 132 -10.79 1.56 0.10
CA ILE A 132 -11.45 1.85 1.37
C ILE A 132 -10.56 1.32 2.50
N ASN A 133 -10.09 2.23 3.35
CA ASN A 133 -9.20 1.90 4.47
C ASN A 133 -9.95 1.42 5.71
N GLY A 134 -11.25 1.68 5.79
CA GLY A 134 -12.10 1.33 6.93
C GLY A 134 -13.47 2.00 6.83
N TYR A 135 -14.24 1.91 7.91
CA TYR A 135 -15.54 2.54 8.02
C TYR A 135 -15.69 3.19 9.39
N ASN A 136 -16.26 4.38 9.40
CA ASN A 136 -16.81 5.02 10.60
C ASN A 136 -18.33 4.83 10.62
N TYR A 137 -18.89 4.64 11.79
CA TYR A 137 -20.31 4.55 12.02
C TYR A 137 -20.78 5.70 12.89
N ALA A 138 -22.02 6.14 12.69
CA ALA A 138 -22.66 7.09 13.57
C ALA A 138 -22.73 6.53 15.01
N ASN A 139 -22.60 7.39 16.01
CA ASN A 139 -22.66 6.99 17.42
C ASN A 139 -24.07 6.62 17.89
N THR A 140 -25.09 7.06 17.15
CA THR A 140 -26.50 6.79 17.41
C THR A 140 -27.16 6.24 16.14
N PRO A 141 -28.07 5.27 16.29
CA PRO A 141 -28.84 4.78 15.14
C PRO A 141 -29.83 5.83 14.62
N ASP A 142 -30.21 5.68 13.38
CA ASP A 142 -31.29 6.47 12.77
C ASP A 142 -32.68 5.99 13.25
N VAL A 143 -33.75 6.58 12.69
CA VAL A 143 -35.14 6.24 13.04
C VAL A 143 -35.55 4.79 12.77
N ASN A 144 -34.78 4.08 11.95
CA ASN A 144 -34.94 2.65 11.63
C ASN A 144 -34.05 1.74 12.47
N GLY A 145 -33.31 2.29 13.44
CA GLY A 145 -32.36 1.54 14.26
C GLY A 145 -31.04 1.20 13.57
N VAL A 146 -30.72 1.86 12.44
CA VAL A 146 -29.53 1.59 11.63
C VAL A 146 -28.44 2.61 11.93
N PHE A 147 -27.23 2.14 12.22
CA PHE A 147 -26.05 2.98 12.34
C PHE A 147 -25.51 3.32 10.95
N ASN A 148 -25.63 4.58 10.57
CA ASN A 148 -25.18 5.08 9.27
C ASN A 148 -23.65 4.98 9.13
N ARG A 149 -23.20 4.52 7.95
CA ARG A 149 -21.81 4.20 7.65
C ARG A 149 -21.18 5.22 6.72
N GLN A 150 -19.97 5.66 7.07
CA GLN A 150 -19.10 6.45 6.21
C GLN A 150 -17.83 5.68 5.88
N ALA A 151 -17.48 5.54 4.59
CA ALA A 151 -16.23 4.90 4.18
C ALA A 151 -15.05 5.87 4.37
N LEU A 152 -13.99 5.37 5.01
CA LEU A 152 -12.70 6.05 5.12
C LEU A 152 -11.91 5.78 3.83
N ARG A 153 -11.68 6.83 3.05
CA ARG A 153 -10.98 6.77 1.76
C ARG A 153 -9.79 7.72 1.76
N PRO A 154 -8.81 7.51 0.87
CA PRO A 154 -7.82 8.54 0.55
C PRO A 154 -8.50 9.84 0.11
N ALA A 155 -7.85 10.98 0.30
CA ALA A 155 -8.38 12.29 -0.12
C ALA A 155 -8.63 12.38 -1.64
N ALA A 156 -7.83 11.64 -2.43
CA ALA A 156 -8.01 11.47 -3.86
C ALA A 156 -7.75 9.99 -4.24
N ASP A 157 -8.54 9.45 -5.17
CA ASP A 157 -8.35 8.08 -5.65
C ASP A 157 -7.08 7.95 -6.51
N GLN A 158 -6.72 9.03 -7.24
CA GLN A 158 -5.53 9.10 -8.08
C GLN A 158 -4.70 10.32 -7.71
N PHE A 159 -3.38 10.21 -7.87
CA PHE A 159 -2.46 11.32 -7.67
C PHE A 159 -1.48 11.39 -8.84
N PHE A 160 -1.38 12.58 -9.42
CA PHE A 160 -0.48 12.91 -10.52
C PHE A 160 0.64 13.81 -9.99
N PHE A 161 1.87 13.49 -10.38
CA PHE A 161 3.02 14.29 -10.03
C PHE A 161 3.88 14.54 -11.26
N ILE A 162 4.31 15.79 -11.42
CA ILE A 162 5.31 16.21 -12.41
C ILE A 162 6.44 16.91 -11.65
N GLY A 163 7.67 16.50 -11.87
CA GLY A 163 8.86 17.08 -11.26
C GLY A 163 9.96 17.33 -12.27
N PHE A 164 10.68 18.42 -12.07
CA PHE A 164 11.94 18.71 -12.75
C PHE A 164 13.06 18.76 -11.72
N PHE A 165 14.04 17.87 -11.88
CA PHE A 165 15.20 17.78 -10.99
C PHE A 165 16.44 18.27 -11.72
N TRP A 166 17.14 19.20 -11.10
CA TRP A 166 18.37 19.75 -11.60
C TRP A 166 19.45 19.71 -10.53
N THR A 167 20.50 18.91 -10.77
CA THR A 167 21.69 18.91 -9.93
C THR A 167 22.62 20.04 -10.39
N ILE A 168 22.89 20.97 -9.50
CA ILE A 168 23.84 22.03 -9.72
C ILE A 168 25.13 21.64 -8.99
N SER A 169 26.21 21.41 -9.74
CA SER A 169 27.53 21.09 -9.19
C SER A 169 28.62 21.88 -9.92
N ASP A 170 29.64 22.25 -9.19
CA ASP A 170 30.77 23.06 -9.72
C ASP A 170 31.63 22.26 -10.71
N ASP A 171 31.74 20.93 -10.50
CA ASP A 171 32.52 20.02 -11.32
C ASP A 171 31.79 19.53 -12.58
N LYS A 172 30.47 19.76 -12.71
CA LYS A 172 29.58 19.30 -13.78
C LYS A 172 29.63 17.78 -14.01
N GLN A 173 30.19 17.02 -13.07
CA GLN A 173 30.35 15.56 -13.15
C GLN A 173 29.33 14.78 -12.33
N SER A 174 28.60 15.46 -11.44
CA SER A 174 27.55 14.81 -10.65
C SER A 174 26.49 14.22 -11.55
N ASN A 175 26.27 12.91 -11.39
CA ASN A 175 25.39 12.11 -12.23
C ASN A 175 24.15 11.71 -11.42
N GLN A 176 22.97 11.92 -11.98
CA GLN A 176 21.70 11.49 -11.39
C GLN A 176 21.35 10.03 -11.69
N LEU A 177 22.09 9.39 -12.62
CA LEU A 177 21.82 7.99 -13.02
C LEU A 177 21.99 7.00 -11.87
N ASP A 178 22.87 7.28 -10.92
CA ASP A 178 23.11 6.41 -9.76
C ASP A 178 21.91 6.38 -8.78
N ASN A 179 20.95 7.31 -8.95
CA ASN A 179 19.76 7.46 -8.13
C ASN A 179 18.48 6.96 -8.83
N LEU A 180 18.57 6.48 -10.07
CA LEU A 180 17.48 5.89 -10.86
C LEU A 180 17.64 4.36 -10.86
#